data_28f1818143363020ba95e3336f664f98
#
_entry.id   28f1818143363020ba95e3336f664f98
#
_cell.length_a   1.000
_cell.length_b   1.000
_cell.length_c   1.000
_cell.angle_alpha   90.00
_cell.angle_beta   90.00
_cell.angle_gamma   90.00
#
_symmetry.space_group_name_H-M   'P 1'
#
loop_
_entity.id
_entity.type
_entity.pdbx_description
1 polymer ?
#
loop_
_entity_poly.entity_id
_entity_poly.type
_entity_poly.pdbx_seq_one_letter_code
_entity_poly.pdbx_strand_id
1 'polypeptide(L)'
;MRNRGEEAYNYFLQGYNCSQAVVMAYRDFFPSHALDTILSLSSPFGGGMGRLREVCGTVSGAFIVLGSVYGFNVPGDSEKKKILYGKMQEFAALFEKENGSIICRDLLGLKGRSTPNPEERTKEYYKKRPCPKLCLLSASILEEFLINNGVLDEEGEIKK
;
A
#
# COMPACT_ATOMS: atom_id res chain seq x y z
N MET A 1 -3.17 17.90 11.97
CA MET A 1 -3.67 17.03 10.87
C MET A 1 -2.62 16.01 10.53
N ARG A 2 -2.99 14.75 10.54
CA ARG A 2 -2.11 13.65 10.21
C ARG A 2 -1.87 13.60 8.69
N ASN A 3 -0.67 13.24 8.27
CA ASN A 3 -0.33 13.10 6.85
C ASN A 3 0.24 11.70 6.60
N ARG A 4 -0.64 10.76 6.25
CA ARG A 4 -0.28 9.35 6.04
C ARG A 4 0.62 9.15 4.81
N GLY A 5 0.50 10.02 3.81
CA GLY A 5 1.39 10.01 2.67
C GLY A 5 2.84 10.28 3.07
N GLU A 6 3.06 11.33 3.83
CA GLU A 6 4.39 11.67 4.34
C GLU A 6 4.93 10.60 5.29
N GLU A 7 4.08 10.02 6.15
CA GLU A 7 4.47 8.89 6.99
C GLU A 7 4.97 7.71 6.15
N ALA A 8 4.23 7.31 5.11
CA ALA A 8 4.62 6.20 4.23
C ALA A 8 5.95 6.49 3.50
N TYR A 9 6.12 7.70 3.00
CA TYR A 9 7.37 8.14 2.40
C TYR A 9 8.55 7.96 3.36
N ASN A 10 8.40 8.45 4.59
CA ASN A 10 9.46 8.38 5.61
C ASN A 10 9.75 6.94 6.05
N TYR A 11 8.73 6.08 6.17
CA TYR A 11 8.95 4.67 6.48
C TYR A 11 9.72 3.94 5.38
N PHE A 12 9.44 4.25 4.12
CA PHE A 12 10.23 3.70 3.02
C PHE A 12 11.71 4.12 3.13
N LEU A 13 11.99 5.38 3.45
CA LEU A 13 13.35 5.87 3.65
C LEU A 13 14.05 5.21 4.86
N GLN A 14 13.31 4.74 5.85
CA GLN A 14 13.84 4.01 7.01
C GLN A 14 14.21 2.55 6.70
N GLY A 15 13.90 2.05 5.51
CA GLY A 15 14.26 0.70 5.09
C GLY A 15 13.11 -0.28 4.92
N TYR A 16 11.88 0.09 5.26
CA TYR A 16 10.71 -0.73 4.94
C TYR A 16 10.53 -0.84 3.43
N ASN A 17 10.02 -1.98 2.94
CA ASN A 17 9.67 -2.05 1.53
C ASN A 17 8.38 -1.28 1.24
N CYS A 18 8.03 -1.13 -0.04
CA CYS A 18 6.91 -0.29 -0.45
C CYS A 18 5.55 -0.74 0.15
N SER A 19 5.32 -2.04 0.28
CA SER A 19 4.10 -2.56 0.91
C SER A 19 4.08 -2.28 2.42
N GLN A 20 5.18 -2.58 3.09
CA GLN A 20 5.34 -2.33 4.53
C GLN A 20 5.24 -0.85 4.88
N ALA A 21 5.79 0.03 4.06
CA ALA A 21 5.75 1.47 4.28
C ALA A 21 4.31 2.00 4.32
N VAL A 22 3.46 1.56 3.39
CA VAL A 22 2.04 1.92 3.40
C VAL A 22 1.33 1.33 4.62
N VAL A 23 1.56 0.06 4.94
CA VAL A 23 0.98 -0.57 6.13
C VAL A 23 1.37 0.18 7.41
N MET A 24 2.63 0.61 7.53
CA MET A 24 3.10 1.37 8.70
C MET A 24 2.41 2.74 8.83
N ALA A 25 2.11 3.40 7.73
CA ALA A 25 1.35 4.66 7.77
C ALA A 25 -0.08 4.47 8.29
N TYR A 26 -0.58 3.24 8.25
CA TYR A 26 -1.92 2.83 8.72
C TYR A 26 -1.85 1.85 9.89
N ARG A 27 -0.76 1.84 10.67
CA ARG A 27 -0.56 0.93 11.81
C ARG A 27 -1.66 0.97 12.85
N ASP A 28 -2.33 2.12 12.99
CA ASP A 28 -3.46 2.32 13.90
C ASP A 28 -4.75 1.56 13.47
N PHE A 29 -4.79 1.03 12.24
CA PHE A 29 -5.86 0.16 11.75
C PHE A 29 -5.72 -1.29 12.25
N PHE A 30 -4.59 -1.62 12.86
CA PHE A 30 -4.27 -2.97 13.29
C PHE A 30 -4.06 -3.03 14.81
N PRO A 31 -4.43 -4.14 15.47
CA PRO A 31 -4.08 -4.33 16.86
C PRO A 31 -2.55 -4.25 17.06
N SER A 32 -2.10 -3.53 18.06
CA SER A 32 -0.66 -3.32 18.30
C SER A 32 0.12 -4.63 18.46
N HIS A 33 -0.50 -5.65 19.08
CA HIS A 33 0.12 -6.97 19.26
C HIS A 33 0.22 -7.78 17.95
N ALA A 34 -0.51 -7.40 16.91
CA ALA A 34 -0.50 -8.08 15.60
C ALA A 34 0.40 -7.39 14.58
N LEU A 35 0.92 -6.20 14.87
CA LEU A 35 1.61 -5.36 13.88
C LEU A 35 2.84 -6.05 13.29
N ASP A 36 3.68 -6.70 14.10
CA ASP A 36 4.86 -7.41 13.62
C ASP A 36 4.49 -8.55 12.66
N THR A 37 3.43 -9.29 12.98
CA THR A 37 2.93 -10.35 12.09
C THR A 37 2.42 -9.77 10.77
N ILE A 38 1.67 -8.68 10.82
CA ILE A 38 1.14 -8.01 9.64
C ILE A 38 2.28 -7.47 8.75
N LEU A 39 3.32 -6.89 9.35
CA LEU A 39 4.50 -6.44 8.61
C LEU A 39 5.24 -7.61 7.94
N SER A 40 5.39 -8.73 8.65
CA SER A 40 5.98 -9.94 8.07
C SER A 40 5.16 -10.47 6.89
N LEU A 41 3.82 -10.51 7.02
CA LEU A 41 2.92 -10.97 5.97
C LEU A 41 2.83 -10.00 4.79
N SER A 42 3.10 -8.72 5.00
CA SER A 42 3.14 -7.73 3.93
C SER A 42 4.48 -7.70 3.17
N SER A 43 5.54 -8.25 3.76
CA SER A 43 6.89 -8.21 3.17
C SER A 43 7.00 -8.85 1.79
N PRO A 44 6.29 -9.96 1.45
CA PRO A 44 6.36 -10.55 0.11
C PRO A 44 5.87 -9.63 -1.02
N PHE A 45 5.07 -8.63 -0.71
CA PHE A 45 4.45 -7.76 -1.72
C PHE A 45 5.35 -6.62 -2.18
N GLY A 46 6.49 -6.38 -1.53
CA GLY A 46 7.49 -5.43 -2.00
C GLY A 46 8.08 -5.85 -3.35
N GLY A 47 8.47 -4.87 -4.17
CA GLY A 47 9.03 -5.14 -5.49
C GLY A 47 8.05 -5.72 -6.51
N GLY A 48 6.76 -5.45 -6.33
CA GLY A 48 5.72 -6.03 -7.18
C GLY A 48 5.63 -7.54 -7.02
N MET A 49 5.45 -7.98 -5.80
CA MET A 49 5.44 -9.39 -5.37
C MET A 49 6.82 -10.05 -5.54
N GLY A 50 7.72 -9.77 -4.60
CA GLY A 50 9.03 -10.45 -4.56
C GLY A 50 9.91 -10.19 -5.78
N ARG A 51 9.83 -8.98 -6.36
CA ARG A 51 10.54 -8.54 -7.56
C ARG A 51 10.08 -9.23 -8.85
N LEU A 52 8.93 -9.89 -8.83
CA LEU A 52 8.25 -10.36 -10.04
C LEU A 52 7.71 -9.19 -10.89
N ARG A 53 7.69 -7.99 -10.33
CA ARG A 53 7.27 -6.76 -11.00
C ARG A 53 5.81 -6.78 -11.47
N GLU A 54 4.98 -7.47 -10.71
CA GLU A 54 3.52 -7.48 -10.87
C GLU A 54 2.90 -6.27 -10.18
N VAL A 55 1.83 -6.41 -9.41
CA VAL A 55 1.17 -5.28 -8.75
C VAL A 55 2.13 -4.53 -7.83
N CYS A 56 2.15 -3.20 -7.94
CA CYS A 56 2.97 -2.33 -7.10
C CYS A 56 2.72 -2.61 -5.60
N GLY A 57 3.80 -2.76 -4.83
CA GLY A 57 3.71 -3.04 -3.39
C GLY A 57 2.96 -1.96 -2.61
N THR A 58 2.96 -0.70 -3.07
CA THR A 58 2.18 0.37 -2.43
C THR A 58 0.67 0.14 -2.60
N VAL A 59 0.26 -0.45 -3.71
CA VAL A 59 -1.14 -0.85 -3.96
C VAL A 59 -1.50 -2.06 -3.12
N SER A 60 -0.65 -3.09 -3.10
CA SER A 60 -0.86 -4.28 -2.25
C SER A 60 -0.91 -3.93 -0.77
N GLY A 61 -0.06 -3.00 -0.32
CA GLY A 61 -0.09 -2.48 1.05
C GLY A 61 -1.41 -1.78 1.38
N ALA A 62 -1.92 -0.97 0.46
CA ALA A 62 -3.24 -0.35 0.59
C ALA A 62 -4.36 -1.41 0.65
N PHE A 63 -4.25 -2.48 -0.12
CA PHE A 63 -5.21 -3.59 -0.08
C PHE A 63 -5.22 -4.29 1.28
N ILE A 64 -4.08 -4.44 1.93
CA ILE A 64 -4.00 -4.98 3.30
C ILE A 64 -4.77 -4.08 4.28
N VAL A 65 -4.61 -2.76 4.16
CA VAL A 65 -5.37 -1.80 4.97
C VAL A 65 -6.87 -1.89 4.68
N LEU A 66 -7.27 -1.97 3.41
CA LEU A 66 -8.68 -2.18 3.03
C LEU A 66 -9.23 -3.48 3.59
N GLY A 67 -8.40 -4.53 3.66
CA GLY A 67 -8.74 -5.80 4.29
C GLY A 67 -9.05 -5.65 5.79
N SER A 68 -8.36 -4.76 6.50
CA SER A 68 -8.65 -4.49 7.91
C SER A 68 -10.02 -3.81 8.13
N VAL A 69 -10.51 -3.08 7.13
CA VAL A 69 -11.79 -2.33 7.19
C VAL A 69 -12.94 -3.15 6.64
N TYR A 70 -12.75 -3.76 5.45
CA TYR A 70 -13.79 -4.41 4.68
C TYR A 70 -13.60 -5.92 4.54
N GLY A 71 -12.58 -6.48 5.19
CA GLY A 71 -12.22 -7.88 5.05
C GLY A 71 -13.27 -8.84 5.61
N PHE A 72 -13.20 -10.07 5.14
CA PHE A 72 -14.04 -11.16 5.61
C PHE A 72 -13.18 -12.34 6.03
N ASN A 73 -13.63 -13.07 7.03
CA ASN A 73 -12.95 -14.27 7.55
C ASN A 73 -13.89 -15.46 7.75
N VAL A 74 -15.13 -15.33 7.29
CA VAL A 74 -16.13 -16.41 7.35
C VAL A 74 -16.33 -16.96 5.94
N PRO A 75 -16.12 -18.28 5.72
CA PRO A 75 -16.37 -18.89 4.42
C PRO A 75 -17.82 -18.69 3.97
N GLY A 76 -18.01 -18.37 2.69
CA GLY A 76 -19.33 -18.19 2.11
C GLY A 76 -19.92 -16.78 2.28
N ASP A 77 -19.23 -15.85 2.91
CA ASP A 77 -19.69 -14.45 3.04
C ASP A 77 -19.51 -13.70 1.72
N SER A 78 -20.39 -13.97 0.76
CA SER A 78 -20.31 -13.40 -0.59
C SER A 78 -20.58 -11.89 -0.62
N GLU A 79 -21.39 -11.36 0.29
CA GLU A 79 -21.67 -9.94 0.37
C GLU A 79 -20.42 -9.14 0.82
N LYS A 80 -19.76 -9.58 1.88
CA LYS A 80 -18.50 -8.94 2.33
C LYS A 80 -17.40 -9.07 1.30
N LYS A 81 -17.28 -10.23 0.65
CA LYS A 81 -16.32 -10.42 -0.46
C LYS A 81 -16.55 -9.42 -1.58
N LYS A 82 -17.79 -9.23 -2.01
CA LYS A 82 -18.16 -8.28 -3.04
C LYS A 82 -17.82 -6.84 -2.66
N ILE A 83 -18.09 -6.45 -1.41
CA ILE A 83 -17.77 -5.11 -0.90
C ILE A 83 -16.26 -4.89 -0.91
N LEU A 84 -15.49 -5.82 -0.37
CA LEU A 84 -14.01 -5.72 -0.34
C LEU A 84 -13.45 -5.59 -1.75
N TYR A 85 -13.84 -6.48 -2.66
CA TYR A 85 -13.31 -6.46 -4.03
C TYR A 85 -13.71 -5.19 -4.78
N GLY A 86 -14.92 -4.67 -4.52
CA GLY A 86 -15.36 -3.38 -5.05
C GLY A 86 -14.49 -2.22 -4.55
N LYS A 87 -14.20 -2.19 -3.25
CA LYS A 87 -13.32 -1.15 -2.67
C LYS A 87 -11.90 -1.24 -3.20
N MET A 88 -11.38 -2.45 -3.39
CA MET A 88 -10.06 -2.64 -4.01
C MET A 88 -10.02 -2.11 -5.44
N GLN A 89 -11.04 -2.41 -6.25
CA GLN A 89 -11.11 -1.95 -7.63
C GLN A 89 -11.26 -0.42 -7.72
N GLU A 90 -12.06 0.17 -6.85
CA GLU A 90 -12.20 1.63 -6.76
C GLU A 90 -10.87 2.30 -6.42
N PHE A 91 -10.16 1.80 -5.42
CA PHE A 91 -8.83 2.31 -5.05
C PHE A 91 -7.82 2.14 -6.20
N ALA A 92 -7.77 0.97 -6.80
CA ALA A 92 -6.87 0.67 -7.91
C ALA A 92 -7.10 1.63 -9.08
N ALA A 93 -8.36 1.94 -9.41
CA ALA A 93 -8.71 2.89 -10.46
C ALA A 93 -8.21 4.31 -10.13
N LEU A 94 -8.35 4.76 -8.89
CA LEU A 94 -7.85 6.06 -8.44
C LEU A 94 -6.32 6.13 -8.55
N PHE A 95 -5.62 5.10 -8.09
CA PHE A 95 -4.17 5.02 -8.20
C PHE A 95 -3.70 5.01 -9.66
N GLU A 96 -4.34 4.21 -10.50
CA GLU A 96 -4.02 4.12 -11.93
C GLU A 96 -4.25 5.45 -12.65
N LYS A 97 -5.31 6.17 -12.32
CA LYS A 97 -5.60 7.50 -12.86
C LYS A 97 -4.47 8.48 -12.59
N GLU A 98 -3.89 8.47 -11.39
CA GLU A 98 -2.80 9.37 -11.00
C GLU A 98 -1.44 8.94 -11.54
N ASN A 99 -1.20 7.64 -11.68
CA ASN A 99 0.13 7.09 -11.92
C ASN A 99 0.27 6.33 -13.27
N GLY A 100 -0.83 6.11 -13.99
CA GLY A 100 -0.86 5.47 -15.30
C GLY A 100 -0.95 3.94 -15.27
N SER A 101 -0.61 3.30 -14.16
CA SER A 101 -0.64 1.84 -13.98
C SER A 101 -0.66 1.48 -12.50
N ILE A 102 -1.08 0.26 -12.16
CA ILE A 102 -0.86 -0.36 -10.84
C ILE A 102 0.28 -1.37 -10.88
N ILE A 103 0.90 -1.58 -12.03
CA ILE A 103 1.89 -2.64 -12.25
C ILE A 103 3.30 -2.11 -12.03
N CYS A 104 4.06 -2.79 -11.17
CA CYS A 104 5.40 -2.39 -10.77
C CYS A 104 6.34 -2.18 -11.97
N ARG A 105 6.39 -3.13 -12.92
CA ARG A 105 7.25 -3.00 -14.08
C ARG A 105 6.92 -1.79 -14.94
N ASP A 106 5.65 -1.46 -15.09
CA ASP A 106 5.21 -0.27 -15.84
C ASP A 106 5.65 1.01 -15.14
N LEU A 107 5.41 1.08 -13.83
CA LEU A 107 5.75 2.24 -13.00
C LEU A 107 7.27 2.48 -12.94
N LEU A 108 8.07 1.43 -12.99
CA LEU A 108 9.53 1.50 -12.97
C LEU A 108 10.17 1.56 -14.36
N GLY A 109 9.38 1.42 -15.43
CA GLY A 109 9.90 1.38 -16.79
C GLY A 109 10.72 0.11 -17.09
N LEU A 110 10.39 -1.01 -16.45
CA LEU A 110 11.07 -2.30 -16.63
C LEU A 110 10.31 -3.18 -17.64
N LYS A 111 11.03 -4.06 -18.33
CA LYS A 111 10.45 -4.96 -19.34
C LYS A 111 9.97 -6.29 -18.80
N GLY A 112 10.31 -6.63 -17.55
CA GLY A 112 9.98 -7.93 -16.99
C GLY A 112 10.41 -8.07 -15.54
N ARG A 113 10.58 -9.32 -15.14
CA ARG A 113 10.96 -9.69 -13.77
C ARG A 113 12.39 -9.32 -13.44
N SER A 114 12.66 -9.08 -12.17
CA SER A 114 14.00 -8.87 -11.63
C SER A 114 14.47 -10.12 -10.86
N THR A 115 15.77 -10.24 -10.63
CA THR A 115 16.33 -11.30 -9.79
C THR A 115 15.89 -11.12 -8.34
N PRO A 116 15.94 -12.17 -7.48
CA PRO A 116 15.54 -12.02 -6.08
C PRO A 116 16.50 -11.15 -5.23
N ASN A 117 17.66 -10.77 -5.78
CA ASN A 117 18.62 -9.95 -5.06
C ASN A 117 18.15 -8.50 -4.96
N PRO A 118 17.84 -7.98 -3.74
CA PRO A 118 17.43 -6.60 -3.59
C PRO A 118 18.57 -5.64 -3.97
N GLU A 119 18.19 -4.49 -4.53
CA GLU A 119 19.16 -3.43 -4.82
C GLU A 119 19.58 -2.74 -3.51
N GLU A 120 20.86 -2.37 -3.43
CA GLU A 120 21.35 -1.55 -2.34
C GLU A 120 20.69 -0.16 -2.40
N ARG A 121 20.21 0.31 -1.25
CA ARG A 121 19.54 1.62 -1.13
C ARG A 121 20.55 2.73 -0.94
N THR A 122 21.23 3.09 -2.02
CA THR A 122 22.17 4.20 -2.11
C THR A 122 21.44 5.52 -2.38
N LYS A 123 22.16 6.65 -2.33
CA LYS A 123 21.63 7.96 -2.75
C LYS A 123 21.15 7.93 -4.20
N GLU A 124 21.87 7.21 -5.08
CA GLU A 124 21.51 7.03 -6.49
C GLU A 124 20.19 6.24 -6.64
N TYR A 125 19.99 5.21 -5.82
CA TYR A 125 18.75 4.44 -5.79
C TYR A 125 17.54 5.36 -5.53
N TYR A 126 17.60 6.17 -4.45
CA TYR A 126 16.50 7.07 -4.08
C TYR A 126 16.24 8.18 -5.12
N LYS A 127 17.25 8.61 -5.86
CA LYS A 127 17.10 9.60 -6.92
C LYS A 127 16.41 9.03 -8.15
N LYS A 128 16.69 7.77 -8.51
CA LYS A 128 16.19 7.12 -9.74
C LYS A 128 14.86 6.41 -9.56
N ARG A 129 14.57 5.92 -8.35
CA ARG A 129 13.38 5.12 -8.07
C ARG A 129 12.20 6.02 -7.68
N PRO A 130 11.02 5.84 -8.31
CA PRO A 130 9.81 6.54 -7.90
C PRO A 130 9.18 5.97 -6.63
N CYS A 131 9.71 4.88 -6.08
CA CYS A 131 9.10 4.12 -4.98
C CYS A 131 8.77 4.96 -3.75
N PRO A 132 9.65 5.86 -3.24
CA PRO A 132 9.29 6.72 -2.11
C PRO A 132 8.07 7.58 -2.41
N LYS A 133 8.03 8.19 -3.60
CA LYS A 133 6.91 9.02 -4.05
C LYS A 133 5.64 8.19 -4.26
N LEU A 134 5.76 6.96 -4.76
CA LEU A 134 4.63 6.06 -4.90
C LEU A 134 4.05 5.66 -3.54
N CYS A 135 4.89 5.48 -2.51
CA CYS A 135 4.42 5.28 -1.14
C CYS A 135 3.60 6.47 -0.65
N LEU A 136 4.10 7.68 -0.87
CA LEU A 136 3.39 8.91 -0.52
C LEU A 136 2.04 9.00 -1.24
N LEU A 137 2.04 8.81 -2.56
CA LEU A 137 0.84 8.93 -3.38
C LEU A 137 -0.20 7.87 -3.02
N SER A 138 0.21 6.61 -2.88
CA SER A 138 -0.71 5.53 -2.52
C SER A 138 -1.36 5.77 -1.15
N ALA A 139 -0.56 6.12 -0.15
CA ALA A 139 -1.09 6.39 1.19
C ALA A 139 -1.98 7.63 1.22
N SER A 140 -1.68 8.67 0.44
CA SER A 140 -2.51 9.88 0.34
C SER A 140 -3.84 9.60 -0.36
N ILE A 141 -3.82 8.85 -1.46
CA ILE A 141 -5.03 8.43 -2.17
C ILE A 141 -5.92 7.59 -1.25
N LEU A 142 -5.31 6.66 -0.50
CA LEU A 142 -6.04 5.82 0.46
C LEU A 142 -6.66 6.65 1.59
N GLU A 143 -5.96 7.67 2.09
CA GLU A 143 -6.48 8.56 3.14
C GLU A 143 -7.74 9.28 2.66
N GLU A 144 -7.68 9.92 1.50
CA GLU A 144 -8.83 10.57 0.88
C GLU A 144 -9.97 9.59 0.61
N PHE A 145 -9.64 8.41 0.09
CA PHE A 145 -10.61 7.35 -0.13
C PHE A 145 -11.34 6.94 1.15
N LEU A 146 -10.61 6.76 2.24
CA LEU A 146 -11.18 6.37 3.53
C LEU A 146 -11.99 7.50 4.19
N ILE A 147 -11.60 8.75 4.00
CA ILE A 147 -12.39 9.92 4.42
C ILE A 147 -13.72 9.94 3.65
N ASN A 148 -13.66 9.81 2.33
CA ASN A 148 -14.85 9.83 1.47
C ASN A 148 -15.81 8.66 1.74
N ASN A 149 -15.28 7.54 2.25
CA ASN A 149 -16.07 6.38 2.66
C ASN A 149 -16.48 6.39 4.14
N GLY A 150 -16.21 7.48 4.86
CA GLY A 150 -16.65 7.65 6.26
C GLY A 150 -15.88 6.82 7.29
N VAL A 151 -14.73 6.27 6.93
CA VAL A 151 -13.87 5.49 7.83
C VAL A 151 -12.93 6.40 8.64
N LEU A 152 -12.40 7.42 7.99
CA LEU A 152 -11.61 8.47 8.63
C LEU A 152 -12.42 9.76 8.71
N ASP A 153 -12.09 10.61 9.67
CA ASP A 153 -12.56 11.99 9.72
C ASP A 153 -11.65 12.91 8.88
N GLU A 154 -11.99 14.19 8.81
CA GLU A 154 -11.24 15.19 8.04
C GLU A 154 -9.82 15.44 8.59
N GLU A 155 -9.55 15.04 9.82
CA GLU A 155 -8.23 15.12 10.46
C GLU A 155 -7.37 13.87 10.19
N GLY A 156 -7.93 12.86 9.50
CA GLY A 156 -7.26 11.60 9.18
C GLY A 156 -7.27 10.57 10.32
N GLU A 157 -8.14 10.77 11.32
CA GLU A 157 -8.29 9.84 12.44
C GLU A 157 -9.45 8.88 12.23
N ILE A 158 -9.34 7.67 12.79
CA ILE A 158 -10.37 6.63 12.64
C ILE A 158 -11.63 7.09 13.38
N LYS A 159 -12.75 7.10 12.69
CA LYS A 159 -14.05 7.42 13.30
C LYS A 159 -14.43 6.33 14.30
N LYS A 160 -14.88 6.75 15.48
CA LYS A 160 -15.40 5.89 16.55
C LYS A 160 -16.83 5.45 16.26
#